data_6407a7c7217387822addffad5a137a93
#
_entry.id   6407a7c7217387822addffad5a137a93
#
_cell.length_a   1.000
_cell.length_b   1.000
_cell.length_c   1.000
_cell.angle_alpha   90.00
_cell.angle_beta   90.00
_cell.angle_gamma   90.00
#
_symmetry.space_group_name_H-M   'P 1'
#
loop_
_entity.id
_entity.type
_entity.pdbx_description
1 polymer ?
#
loop_
_entity_poly.entity_id
_entity_poly.type
_entity_poly.pdbx_seq_one_letter_code
_entity_poly.pdbx_strand_id
1 'polypeptide(L)'
;MEKAQRFAQAAKAKNIEIGSYSLLASRSVGAKDDVLMRDGQKPTFGNSPCLESRWGKGYFARLYEFHRSSGFTLLEHDGSYPGDPCNSDKHPGHLGYQDSRWNQWETIADFYRWCRAEGLFLNVPDHYFLVGSNKTGMGYREVNWSLPREQQTIHTRQNIYDGTWQKTPSMGWMFVPLTEYHGGGPAATIEPLDRNMDHYRNMLQSNLALGVQACYRGPRLYDTERVKQMVKQQVDWYKRHRDILESDIIHGRRPDAMSLDWYLHANPQLKTPGMLVVFNPTDKELQEKLKIPMHYTGLRDRIEVRESRVEMGEQAGWQSVQISPQEMLEWDVIVPAYSMRAFEFSR
;
A
#
# COMPACT_ATOMS: atom_id res chain seq x y z
N MET A 1 -3.55 -10.64 28.81
CA MET A 1 -4.74 -10.47 27.97
C MET A 1 -5.56 -9.23 28.34
N GLU A 2 -5.95 -8.99 29.58
CA GLU A 2 -6.74 -7.83 30.04
C GLU A 2 -6.25 -6.45 29.59
N LYS A 3 -4.91 -6.22 29.56
CA LYS A 3 -4.35 -4.95 29.08
C LYS A 3 -4.64 -4.75 27.60
N ALA A 4 -4.54 -5.81 26.77
CA ALA A 4 -4.84 -5.75 25.35
C ALA A 4 -6.33 -5.45 25.11
N GLN A 5 -7.22 -6.12 25.86
CA GLN A 5 -8.66 -5.89 25.77
C GLN A 5 -9.05 -4.46 26.13
N ARG A 6 -8.51 -3.92 27.25
CA ARG A 6 -8.77 -2.50 27.64
C ARG A 6 -8.25 -1.52 26.59
N PHE A 7 -7.09 -1.80 26.00
CA PHE A 7 -6.53 -0.95 24.95
C PHE A 7 -7.42 -0.99 23.69
N ALA A 8 -7.84 -2.18 23.27
CA ALA A 8 -8.76 -2.33 22.12
C ALA A 8 -10.09 -1.60 22.35
N GLN A 9 -10.67 -1.73 23.53
CA GLN A 9 -11.92 -1.03 23.90
C GLN A 9 -11.75 0.49 23.89
N ALA A 10 -10.64 1.01 24.45
CA ALA A 10 -10.37 2.45 24.47
C ALA A 10 -10.19 3.04 23.06
N ALA A 11 -9.57 2.28 22.15
CA ALA A 11 -9.41 2.68 20.74
C ALA A 11 -10.75 2.63 19.99
N LYS A 12 -11.49 1.54 20.14
CA LYS A 12 -12.81 1.38 19.53
C LYS A 12 -13.78 2.51 19.92
N ALA A 13 -13.72 2.97 21.17
CA ALA A 13 -14.52 4.13 21.64
C ALA A 13 -14.15 5.44 20.88
N LYS A 14 -13.02 5.47 20.19
CA LYS A 14 -12.55 6.59 19.35
C LYS A 14 -12.65 6.31 17.86
N ASN A 15 -13.31 5.23 17.45
CA ASN A 15 -13.37 4.71 16.08
C ASN A 15 -11.99 4.42 15.49
N ILE A 16 -11.07 3.90 16.32
CA ILE A 16 -9.74 3.48 15.89
C ILE A 16 -9.67 1.96 15.99
N GLU A 17 -9.38 1.30 14.86
CA GLU A 17 -9.07 -0.12 14.82
C GLU A 17 -7.63 -0.36 15.29
N ILE A 18 -7.40 -1.46 16.00
CA ILE A 18 -6.07 -1.81 16.51
C ILE A 18 -5.61 -3.12 15.91
N GLY A 19 -4.34 -3.12 15.50
CA GLY A 19 -3.66 -4.28 14.99
C GLY A 19 -2.52 -4.80 15.86
N SER A 20 -2.18 -6.04 15.59
CA SER A 20 -0.95 -6.68 16.05
C SER A 20 0.01 -6.86 14.89
N TYR A 21 1.28 -7.03 15.22
CA TYR A 21 2.33 -7.42 14.29
C TYR A 21 2.90 -8.78 14.68
N SER A 22 3.15 -9.64 13.72
CA SER A 22 3.88 -10.90 13.95
C SER A 22 4.80 -11.22 12.79
N LEU A 23 6.02 -11.64 13.11
CA LEU A 23 7.06 -12.03 12.14
C LEU A 23 7.26 -13.53 12.19
N LEU A 24 7.24 -14.20 11.03
CA LEU A 24 7.49 -15.64 10.88
C LEU A 24 8.93 -15.97 10.54
N ALA A 25 9.50 -15.30 9.53
CA ALA A 25 10.81 -15.62 8.98
C ALA A 25 11.97 -14.95 9.72
N SER A 26 13.20 -15.20 9.24
CA SER A 26 14.43 -14.53 9.68
C SER A 26 14.79 -14.74 11.16
N ARG A 27 14.38 -15.84 11.76
CA ARG A 27 14.72 -16.20 13.14
C ARG A 27 14.86 -17.70 13.34
N SER A 28 15.71 -18.10 14.28
CA SER A 28 15.74 -19.47 14.79
C SER A 28 14.80 -19.61 15.98
N VAL A 29 14.09 -20.70 16.04
CA VAL A 29 13.26 -21.13 17.18
C VAL A 29 13.82 -22.40 17.83
N GLY A 30 14.96 -22.86 17.33
CA GLY A 30 15.71 -24.03 17.80
C GLY A 30 15.76 -25.15 16.78
N ALA A 31 16.86 -25.88 16.79
CA ALA A 31 17.15 -26.91 15.78
C ALA A 31 16.09 -28.02 15.65
N LYS A 32 15.23 -28.17 16.65
CA LYS A 32 14.14 -29.16 16.63
C LYS A 32 12.90 -28.70 15.86
N ASP A 33 12.77 -27.39 15.66
CA ASP A 33 11.58 -26.76 15.09
C ASP A 33 11.91 -25.87 13.88
N ASP A 34 13.21 -25.59 13.65
CA ASP A 34 13.66 -24.89 12.45
C ASP A 34 13.58 -25.81 11.22
N VAL A 35 13.53 -25.19 10.04
CA VAL A 35 13.61 -25.90 8.77
C VAL A 35 14.94 -26.65 8.68
N LEU A 36 14.87 -27.94 8.41
CA LEU A 36 16.03 -28.76 8.07
C LEU A 36 16.25 -28.73 6.55
N MET A 37 17.29 -28.05 6.11
CA MET A 37 17.63 -27.99 4.69
C MET A 37 18.35 -29.27 4.26
N ARG A 38 18.33 -29.57 2.95
CA ARG A 38 19.20 -30.60 2.36
C ARG A 38 20.65 -30.14 2.37
N ASP A 39 21.57 -31.10 2.29
CA ASP A 39 23.00 -30.83 2.29
C ASP A 39 23.41 -29.75 1.27
N GLY A 40 24.20 -28.80 1.74
CA GLY A 40 24.67 -27.66 0.94
C GLY A 40 23.65 -26.53 0.68
N GLN A 41 22.42 -26.70 1.11
CA GLN A 41 21.39 -25.65 0.97
C GLN A 41 21.28 -24.80 2.24
N LYS A 42 20.89 -23.53 2.07
CA LYS A 42 20.60 -22.59 3.18
C LYS A 42 19.17 -22.12 3.09
N PRO A 43 18.52 -21.85 4.23
CA PRO A 43 17.23 -21.20 4.25
C PRO A 43 17.29 -19.82 3.56
N THR A 44 16.19 -19.42 2.91
CA THR A 44 16.11 -18.18 2.13
C THR A 44 16.49 -16.94 2.96
N PHE A 45 16.10 -16.91 4.24
CA PHE A 45 16.34 -15.79 5.16
C PHE A 45 17.29 -16.15 6.31
N GLY A 46 18.22 -17.04 6.11
CA GLY A 46 19.17 -17.52 7.11
C GLY A 46 18.58 -18.62 7.99
N ASN A 47 17.79 -18.30 8.99
CA ASN A 47 17.05 -19.26 9.81
C ASN A 47 15.54 -19.03 9.67
N SER A 48 14.80 -20.11 9.56
CA SER A 48 13.34 -20.07 9.48
C SER A 48 12.74 -21.22 10.28
N PRO A 49 11.72 -20.96 11.11
CA PRO A 49 10.97 -22.03 11.73
C PRO A 49 10.19 -22.82 10.68
N CYS A 50 10.09 -24.13 10.86
CA CYS A 50 9.14 -24.93 10.10
C CYS A 50 7.74 -24.76 10.71
N LEU A 51 6.79 -24.30 9.91
CA LEU A 51 5.42 -24.02 10.40
C LEU A 51 4.65 -25.30 10.75
N GLU A 52 5.09 -26.43 10.24
CA GLU A 52 4.56 -27.76 10.51
C GLU A 52 5.26 -28.48 11.66
N SER A 53 6.23 -27.83 12.31
CA SER A 53 6.82 -28.27 13.57
C SER A 53 5.87 -28.11 14.77
N ARG A 54 6.26 -28.62 15.93
CA ARG A 54 5.51 -28.39 17.17
C ARG A 54 5.44 -26.91 17.54
N TRP A 55 6.53 -26.19 17.31
CA TRP A 55 6.54 -24.74 17.51
C TRP A 55 5.55 -24.03 16.58
N GLY A 56 5.55 -24.37 15.28
CA GLY A 56 4.65 -23.76 14.28
C GLY A 56 3.19 -23.95 14.65
N LYS A 57 2.79 -25.17 15.00
CA LYS A 57 1.42 -25.46 15.47
C LYS A 57 1.06 -24.66 16.72
N GLY A 58 1.97 -24.56 17.69
CA GLY A 58 1.78 -23.76 18.89
C GLY A 58 1.74 -22.24 18.59
N TYR A 59 2.50 -21.78 17.59
CA TYR A 59 2.49 -20.39 17.17
C TYR A 59 1.11 -19.99 16.61
N PHE A 60 0.57 -20.75 15.67
CA PHE A 60 -0.76 -20.45 15.11
C PHE A 60 -1.86 -20.61 16.15
N ALA A 61 -1.79 -21.60 17.02
CA ALA A 61 -2.76 -21.74 18.11
C ALA A 61 -2.80 -20.48 19.00
N ARG A 62 -1.65 -19.88 19.32
CA ARG A 62 -1.58 -18.61 20.07
C ARG A 62 -2.12 -17.41 19.28
N LEU A 63 -1.91 -17.35 17.97
CA LEU A 63 -2.49 -16.28 17.13
C LEU A 63 -4.01 -16.37 17.09
N TYR A 64 -4.57 -17.56 16.90
CA TYR A 64 -6.02 -17.78 16.96
C TYR A 64 -6.59 -17.32 18.30
N GLU A 65 -5.98 -17.77 19.42
CA GLU A 65 -6.43 -17.42 20.76
C GLU A 65 -6.31 -15.90 21.03
N PHE A 66 -5.19 -15.29 20.63
CA PHE A 66 -4.99 -13.86 20.79
C PHE A 66 -6.07 -13.06 20.11
N HIS A 67 -6.35 -13.32 18.82
CA HIS A 67 -7.33 -12.55 18.08
C HIS A 67 -8.77 -12.82 18.54
N ARG A 68 -9.10 -14.03 18.98
CA ARG A 68 -10.41 -14.32 19.57
C ARG A 68 -10.66 -13.56 20.87
N SER A 69 -9.61 -13.33 21.64
CA SER A 69 -9.76 -12.84 23.02
C SER A 69 -9.33 -11.38 23.22
N SER A 70 -8.47 -10.79 22.37
CA SER A 70 -7.92 -9.46 22.58
C SER A 70 -8.83 -8.31 22.16
N GLY A 71 -9.72 -8.54 21.19
CA GLY A 71 -10.48 -7.49 20.51
C GLY A 71 -9.67 -6.71 19.45
N PHE A 72 -8.48 -7.21 19.09
CA PHE A 72 -7.69 -6.65 17.97
C PHE A 72 -8.29 -7.10 16.63
N THR A 73 -8.44 -6.19 15.72
CA THR A 73 -9.17 -6.37 14.46
C THR A 73 -8.27 -6.31 13.22
N LEU A 74 -6.96 -6.14 13.42
CA LEU A 74 -5.99 -6.12 12.33
C LEU A 74 -4.76 -6.95 12.71
N LEU A 75 -4.19 -7.65 11.71
CA LEU A 75 -2.90 -8.31 11.80
C LEU A 75 -2.00 -7.87 10.65
N GLU A 76 -0.84 -7.32 10.97
CA GLU A 76 0.30 -7.25 10.07
C GLU A 76 1.15 -8.50 10.27
N HIS A 77 1.16 -9.39 9.26
CA HIS A 77 1.85 -10.67 9.33
C HIS A 77 3.04 -10.66 8.36
N ASP A 78 4.21 -10.38 8.90
CA ASP A 78 5.46 -10.24 8.15
C ASP A 78 6.20 -11.56 8.01
N GLY A 79 6.93 -11.73 6.90
CA GLY A 79 7.66 -12.96 6.61
C GLY A 79 6.74 -14.17 6.39
N SER A 80 5.51 -13.94 5.99
CA SER A 80 4.51 -14.99 5.72
C SER A 80 4.70 -15.61 4.34
N TYR A 81 5.92 -16.03 4.03
CA TYR A 81 6.22 -16.79 2.81
C TYR A 81 5.74 -18.23 2.95
N PRO A 82 5.62 -18.97 1.84
CA PRO A 82 5.27 -20.41 1.92
C PRO A 82 6.31 -21.24 2.70
N GLY A 83 7.38 -20.61 3.16
CA GLY A 83 8.48 -21.28 3.87
C GLY A 83 9.48 -21.95 2.97
N ASP A 84 10.63 -22.32 3.54
CA ASP A 84 11.58 -23.18 2.87
C ASP A 84 11.12 -24.65 2.95
N PRO A 85 11.42 -25.50 1.93
CA PRO A 85 11.18 -26.93 2.04
C PRO A 85 11.94 -27.52 3.22
N CYS A 86 11.29 -28.31 4.04
CA CYS A 86 11.89 -28.92 5.24
C CYS A 86 12.10 -30.42 5.05
N ASN A 87 13.31 -30.88 5.23
CA ASN A 87 13.70 -32.30 5.07
C ASN A 87 13.58 -33.12 6.39
N SER A 88 13.01 -32.52 7.43
CA SER A 88 12.81 -33.22 8.70
C SER A 88 11.71 -34.29 8.57
N ASP A 89 11.96 -35.46 9.11
CA ASP A 89 10.99 -36.55 9.31
C ASP A 89 10.38 -36.56 10.72
N LYS A 90 10.72 -35.54 11.53
CA LYS A 90 10.30 -35.43 12.95
C LYS A 90 9.22 -34.39 13.18
N HIS A 91 8.91 -33.59 12.17
CA HIS A 91 7.87 -32.59 12.28
C HIS A 91 6.49 -33.22 12.05
N PRO A 92 5.53 -32.98 12.94
CA PRO A 92 4.25 -33.71 12.91
C PRO A 92 3.32 -33.34 11.76
N GLY A 93 3.58 -32.24 11.03
CA GLY A 93 2.69 -31.75 10.00
C GLY A 93 3.10 -32.03 8.56
N HIS A 94 4.25 -32.70 8.33
CA HIS A 94 4.67 -33.15 7.02
C HIS A 94 5.52 -34.41 7.09
N LEU A 95 5.65 -35.11 5.96
CA LEU A 95 6.41 -36.34 5.84
C LEU A 95 7.89 -36.08 5.48
N GLY A 96 8.23 -34.89 4.99
CA GLY A 96 9.59 -34.50 4.63
C GLY A 96 9.64 -33.43 3.55
N TYR A 97 10.71 -33.46 2.74
CA TYR A 97 11.00 -32.40 1.76
C TYR A 97 9.88 -32.19 0.72
N GLN A 98 9.24 -33.26 0.28
CA GLN A 98 8.33 -33.24 -0.88
C GLN A 98 7.00 -32.54 -0.59
N ASP A 99 6.49 -32.66 0.62
CA ASP A 99 5.19 -32.16 1.03
C ASP A 99 5.25 -30.96 2.01
N SER A 100 6.41 -30.74 2.64
CA SER A 100 6.58 -29.76 3.71
C SER A 100 6.19 -28.33 3.31
N ARG A 101 6.55 -27.91 2.10
CA ARG A 101 6.29 -26.55 1.64
C ARG A 101 4.81 -26.32 1.38
N TRP A 102 4.13 -27.33 0.82
CA TRP A 102 2.68 -27.27 0.62
C TRP A 102 1.93 -27.20 1.94
N ASN A 103 2.27 -28.07 2.90
CA ASN A 103 1.61 -28.11 4.20
C ASN A 103 1.82 -26.80 4.98
N GLN A 104 3.00 -26.21 4.93
CA GLN A 104 3.27 -24.89 5.53
C GLN A 104 2.43 -23.79 4.87
N TRP A 105 2.30 -23.80 3.54
CA TRP A 105 1.44 -22.85 2.84
C TRP A 105 -0.03 -23.02 3.21
N GLU A 106 -0.50 -24.25 3.28
CA GLU A 106 -1.89 -24.57 3.64
C GLU A 106 -2.24 -24.06 5.05
N THR A 107 -1.34 -24.28 6.01
CA THR A 107 -1.48 -23.76 7.39
C THR A 107 -1.63 -22.23 7.41
N ILE A 108 -0.83 -21.50 6.64
CA ILE A 108 -0.94 -20.03 6.56
C ILE A 108 -2.24 -19.63 5.86
N ALA A 109 -2.58 -20.27 4.76
CA ALA A 109 -3.78 -19.96 3.98
C ALA A 109 -5.06 -20.20 4.80
N ASP A 110 -5.12 -21.28 5.56
CA ASP A 110 -6.24 -21.57 6.45
C ASP A 110 -6.37 -20.56 7.59
N PHE A 111 -5.25 -20.14 8.15
CA PHE A 111 -5.25 -19.07 9.14
C PHE A 111 -5.78 -17.75 8.56
N TYR A 112 -5.39 -17.38 7.35
CA TYR A 112 -5.86 -16.15 6.72
C TYR A 112 -7.35 -16.22 6.32
N ARG A 113 -7.83 -17.38 5.84
CA ARG A 113 -9.26 -17.59 5.60
C ARG A 113 -10.08 -17.43 6.88
N TRP A 114 -9.58 -18.01 7.98
CA TRP A 114 -10.21 -17.83 9.29
C TRP A 114 -10.20 -16.35 9.71
N CYS A 115 -9.07 -15.65 9.63
CA CYS A 115 -9.00 -14.23 9.94
C CYS A 115 -10.06 -13.42 9.19
N ARG A 116 -10.23 -13.69 7.88
CA ARG A 116 -11.24 -13.03 7.06
C ARG A 116 -12.66 -13.38 7.48
N ALA A 117 -12.92 -14.61 7.83
CA ALA A 117 -14.22 -15.06 8.33
C ALA A 117 -14.59 -14.38 9.66
N GLU A 118 -13.61 -14.13 10.52
CA GLU A 118 -13.77 -13.39 11.78
C GLU A 118 -13.76 -11.85 11.61
N GLY A 119 -13.65 -11.34 10.38
CA GLY A 119 -13.62 -9.89 10.11
C GLY A 119 -12.29 -9.20 10.41
N LEU A 120 -11.20 -9.96 10.58
CA LEU A 120 -9.87 -9.39 10.80
C LEU A 120 -9.29 -8.84 9.49
N PHE A 121 -8.78 -7.63 9.56
CA PHE A 121 -8.04 -7.04 8.43
C PHE A 121 -6.62 -7.59 8.40
N LEU A 122 -6.23 -8.16 7.27
CA LEU A 122 -4.90 -8.73 7.05
C LEU A 122 -4.05 -7.81 6.19
N ASN A 123 -2.93 -7.34 6.74
CA ASN A 123 -1.87 -6.65 6.04
C ASN A 123 -0.68 -7.59 5.90
N VAL A 124 -0.48 -8.12 4.68
CA VAL A 124 0.58 -9.08 4.37
C VAL A 124 1.51 -8.46 3.34
N PRO A 125 2.83 -8.40 3.58
CA PRO A 125 3.77 -7.79 2.65
C PRO A 125 3.91 -8.56 1.33
N ASP A 126 3.65 -9.85 1.33
CA ASP A 126 3.83 -10.71 0.18
C ASP A 126 2.52 -11.05 -0.54
N HIS A 127 2.58 -11.08 -1.86
CA HIS A 127 1.45 -11.39 -2.72
C HIS A 127 1.13 -12.90 -2.85
N TYR A 128 1.94 -13.76 -2.27
CA TYR A 128 1.75 -15.22 -2.32
C TYR A 128 0.43 -15.68 -1.69
N PHE A 129 -0.07 -14.92 -0.75
CA PHE A 129 -1.25 -15.28 0.04
C PHE A 129 -2.46 -14.41 -0.32
N LEU A 130 -2.69 -14.18 -1.61
CA LEU A 130 -3.88 -13.47 -2.09
C LEU A 130 -5.18 -14.07 -1.56
N VAL A 131 -5.17 -15.36 -1.24
CA VAL A 131 -6.30 -16.05 -0.64
C VAL A 131 -6.43 -15.65 0.83
N GLY A 132 -7.30 -14.72 1.10
CA GLY A 132 -7.65 -14.30 2.45
C GLY A 132 -7.01 -13.01 2.98
N SER A 133 -6.03 -12.40 2.30
CA SER A 133 -5.49 -11.11 2.73
C SER A 133 -6.32 -9.93 2.21
N ASN A 134 -6.33 -8.83 2.96
CA ASN A 134 -6.93 -7.56 2.55
C ASN A 134 -5.92 -6.69 1.79
N LYS A 135 -4.69 -6.68 2.28
CA LYS A 135 -3.57 -5.95 1.70
C LYS A 135 -2.38 -6.89 1.51
N THR A 136 -1.79 -6.89 0.36
CA THR A 136 -0.69 -7.78 0.03
C THR A 136 0.35 -7.12 -0.86
N GLY A 137 1.61 -7.26 -0.52
CA GLY A 137 2.83 -7.12 -1.30
C GLY A 137 3.08 -5.85 -2.10
N MET A 138 2.07 -5.14 -2.61
CA MET A 138 2.30 -3.90 -3.31
C MET A 138 2.74 -2.84 -2.30
N GLY A 139 3.94 -2.35 -2.49
CA GLY A 139 4.43 -1.22 -1.74
C GLY A 139 5.21 -1.53 -0.48
N TYR A 140 5.22 -2.73 0.06
CA TYR A 140 6.18 -3.05 1.11
C TYR A 140 7.59 -3.00 0.52
N ARG A 141 8.35 -2.00 0.94
CA ARG A 141 9.73 -1.81 0.51
C ARG A 141 10.53 -1.18 1.63
N GLU A 142 11.37 -1.96 2.30
CA GLU A 142 12.29 -1.48 3.31
C GLU A 142 13.26 -0.43 2.75
N VAL A 143 13.59 -0.53 1.46
CA VAL A 143 14.45 0.44 0.78
C VAL A 143 13.89 1.87 0.82
N ASN A 144 12.57 2.05 0.90
CA ASN A 144 11.98 3.38 1.10
C ASN A 144 12.45 4.05 2.39
N TRP A 145 12.82 3.29 3.39
CA TRP A 145 13.25 3.82 4.69
C TRP A 145 14.64 4.42 4.64
N SER A 146 15.47 3.93 3.74
CA SER A 146 16.88 4.33 3.63
C SER A 146 17.17 5.30 2.48
N LEU A 147 16.18 5.53 1.60
CA LEU A 147 16.33 6.49 0.52
C LEU A 147 16.19 7.93 1.02
N PRO A 148 16.99 8.89 0.49
CA PRO A 148 16.75 10.30 0.70
C PRO A 148 15.33 10.71 0.32
N ARG A 149 14.80 11.75 0.98
CA ARG A 149 13.41 12.22 0.77
C ARG A 149 13.05 12.46 -0.69
N GLU A 150 13.94 13.06 -1.45
CA GLU A 150 13.74 13.36 -2.88
C GLU A 150 13.54 12.11 -3.70
N GLN A 151 14.23 11.02 -3.36
CA GLN A 151 14.11 9.73 -4.05
C GLN A 151 12.89 8.95 -3.60
N GLN A 152 12.46 9.08 -2.35
CA GLN A 152 11.32 8.32 -1.80
C GLN A 152 10.05 8.55 -2.60
N THR A 153 9.73 9.80 -2.96
CA THR A 153 8.52 10.13 -3.72
C THR A 153 8.49 9.44 -5.08
N ILE A 154 9.61 9.51 -5.82
CA ILE A 154 9.73 8.87 -7.13
C ILE A 154 9.65 7.34 -6.99
N HIS A 155 10.40 6.78 -6.06
CA HIS A 155 10.41 5.35 -5.81
C HIS A 155 9.04 4.82 -5.35
N THR A 156 8.31 5.59 -4.55
CA THR A 156 6.92 5.28 -4.17
C THR A 156 6.03 5.15 -5.40
N ARG A 157 6.02 6.15 -6.30
CA ARG A 157 5.20 6.10 -7.51
C ARG A 157 5.66 5.03 -8.51
N GLN A 158 6.97 4.76 -8.63
CA GLN A 158 7.48 3.63 -9.43
C GLN A 158 6.95 2.28 -8.91
N ASN A 159 6.99 2.06 -7.59
CA ASN A 159 6.45 0.82 -7.01
C ASN A 159 4.94 0.68 -7.21
N ILE A 160 4.20 1.78 -7.11
CA ILE A 160 2.75 1.79 -7.39
C ILE A 160 2.51 1.49 -8.87
N TYR A 161 3.24 2.14 -9.79
CA TYR A 161 3.15 1.88 -11.23
C TYR A 161 3.39 0.41 -11.54
N ASP A 162 4.48 -0.15 -11.04
CA ASP A 162 4.84 -1.55 -11.29
C ASP A 162 3.85 -2.53 -10.61
N GLY A 163 3.37 -2.21 -9.42
CA GLY A 163 2.45 -3.07 -8.66
C GLY A 163 1.02 -3.11 -9.21
N THR A 164 0.54 -2.01 -9.80
CA THR A 164 -0.84 -1.92 -10.29
C THR A 164 -1.09 -2.65 -11.61
N TRP A 165 -0.07 -3.20 -12.25
CA TRP A 165 -0.24 -4.22 -13.31
C TRP A 165 -0.80 -5.54 -12.81
N GLN A 166 -0.66 -5.84 -11.53
CA GLN A 166 -1.05 -7.12 -10.93
C GLN A 166 -2.16 -6.99 -9.88
N LYS A 167 -2.36 -5.80 -9.32
CA LYS A 167 -3.28 -5.56 -8.19
C LYS A 167 -3.98 -4.22 -8.34
N THR A 168 -5.20 -4.15 -7.82
CA THR A 168 -5.90 -2.87 -7.70
C THR A 168 -5.21 -1.95 -6.68
N PRO A 169 -5.34 -0.63 -6.80
CA PRO A 169 -4.74 0.32 -5.84
C PRO A 169 -5.12 0.03 -4.39
N SER A 170 -6.37 -0.30 -4.12
CA SER A 170 -6.88 -0.61 -2.77
C SER A 170 -6.18 -1.78 -2.08
N MET A 171 -5.49 -2.65 -2.81
CA MET A 171 -4.69 -3.75 -2.26
C MET A 171 -3.26 -3.34 -1.91
N GLY A 172 -2.84 -2.13 -2.29
CA GLY A 172 -1.48 -1.65 -2.07
C GLY A 172 -1.33 -0.80 -0.81
N TRP A 173 -0.10 -0.70 -0.35
CA TRP A 173 0.29 0.17 0.74
C TRP A 173 1.78 0.52 0.65
N MET A 174 2.15 1.71 1.13
CA MET A 174 3.51 2.22 1.09
C MET A 174 3.92 2.77 2.44
N PHE A 175 5.18 2.59 2.82
CA PHE A 175 5.74 3.24 4.00
C PHE A 175 5.88 4.76 3.79
N VAL A 176 5.52 5.50 4.84
CA VAL A 176 5.81 6.93 4.97
C VAL A 176 6.63 7.11 6.26
N PRO A 177 7.97 7.22 6.16
CA PRO A 177 8.86 7.27 7.31
C PRO A 177 8.81 8.66 7.97
N LEU A 178 7.98 8.83 9.00
CA LEU A 178 7.83 10.09 9.69
C LEU A 178 8.99 10.38 10.66
N THR A 179 9.52 9.37 11.34
CA THR A 179 10.57 9.50 12.35
C THR A 179 11.81 8.68 12.00
N GLU A 180 12.98 9.13 12.50
CA GLU A 180 14.26 8.45 12.31
C GLU A 180 14.29 7.03 12.91
N TYR A 181 13.55 6.81 13.98
CA TYR A 181 13.44 5.49 14.62
C TYR A 181 12.95 4.39 13.67
N HIS A 182 12.11 4.76 12.72
CA HIS A 182 11.53 3.83 11.73
C HIS A 182 12.08 4.03 10.32
N GLY A 183 13.17 4.76 10.16
CA GLY A 183 13.73 5.09 8.85
C GLY A 183 15.24 4.97 8.79
N GLY A 184 15.80 5.23 7.65
CA GLY A 184 17.23 5.14 7.36
C GLY A 184 18.04 6.38 7.76
N GLY A 185 17.72 7.03 8.87
CA GLY A 185 18.41 8.23 9.36
C GLY A 185 17.76 9.55 8.92
N PRO A 186 18.36 10.70 9.28
CA PRO A 186 17.76 12.03 9.11
C PRO A 186 17.43 12.40 7.66
N ALA A 187 18.21 11.92 6.70
CA ALA A 187 17.97 12.19 5.27
C ALA A 187 16.74 11.45 4.72
N ALA A 188 16.34 10.35 5.37
CA ALA A 188 15.24 9.51 4.96
C ALA A 188 13.92 9.86 5.67
N THR A 189 13.96 10.47 6.84
CA THR A 189 12.77 10.77 7.65
C THR A 189 12.14 12.12 7.30
N ILE A 190 10.84 12.23 7.52
CA ILE A 190 10.13 13.46 7.23
C ILE A 190 10.24 14.46 8.39
N GLU A 191 10.23 14.02 9.64
CA GLU A 191 10.38 14.93 10.78
C GLU A 191 11.66 15.79 10.72
N PRO A 192 11.57 17.08 11.10
CA PRO A 192 10.39 17.81 11.56
C PRO A 192 9.40 18.07 10.43
N LEU A 193 8.12 17.69 10.64
CA LEU A 193 7.10 17.67 9.58
C LEU A 193 6.84 19.04 8.98
N ASP A 194 6.85 20.08 9.80
CA ASP A 194 6.65 21.45 9.36
C ASP A 194 7.78 21.96 8.46
N ARG A 195 9.04 21.59 8.73
CA ARG A 195 10.17 21.93 7.87
C ARG A 195 10.14 21.23 6.53
N ASN A 196 9.69 19.95 6.52
CA ASN A 196 9.67 19.12 5.35
C ASN A 196 8.23 18.95 4.80
N MET A 197 7.38 19.96 5.01
CA MET A 197 5.95 19.89 4.72
C MET A 197 5.68 19.64 3.23
N ASP A 198 6.47 20.20 2.33
CA ASP A 198 6.29 19.99 0.89
C ASP A 198 6.60 18.54 0.48
N HIS A 199 7.67 17.98 1.04
CA HIS A 199 7.95 16.55 0.85
C HIS A 199 6.83 15.67 1.44
N TYR A 200 6.35 16.00 2.65
CA TYR A 200 5.26 15.26 3.27
C TYR A 200 3.98 15.32 2.42
N ARG A 201 3.64 16.49 1.88
CA ARG A 201 2.53 16.65 0.93
C ARG A 201 2.70 15.77 -0.29
N ASN A 202 3.89 15.78 -0.90
CA ASN A 202 4.18 14.96 -2.08
C ASN A 202 4.07 13.46 -1.78
N MET A 203 4.49 13.01 -0.61
CA MET A 203 4.32 11.62 -0.17
C MET A 203 2.84 11.25 0.03
N LEU A 204 2.06 12.14 0.66
CA LEU A 204 0.61 11.96 0.79
C LEU A 204 -0.07 11.87 -0.57
N GLN A 205 0.22 12.80 -1.47
CA GLN A 205 -0.33 12.83 -2.83
C GLN A 205 0.06 11.58 -3.63
N SER A 206 1.33 11.16 -3.55
CA SER A 206 1.80 9.95 -4.24
C SER A 206 1.10 8.67 -3.81
N ASN A 207 0.61 8.61 -2.57
CA ASN A 207 -0.18 7.48 -2.09
C ASN A 207 -1.68 7.67 -2.35
N LEU A 208 -2.25 8.74 -1.82
CA LEU A 208 -3.70 8.95 -1.81
C LEU A 208 -4.28 9.16 -3.21
N ALA A 209 -3.59 9.94 -4.07
CA ALA A 209 -4.05 10.18 -5.42
C ALA A 209 -3.91 8.95 -6.34
N LEU A 210 -3.20 7.94 -5.90
CA LEU A 210 -3.11 6.65 -6.60
C LEU A 210 -3.90 5.54 -5.87
N GLY A 211 -4.77 5.90 -4.91
CA GLY A 211 -5.63 4.96 -4.21
C GLY A 211 -4.91 3.98 -3.27
N VAL A 212 -3.65 4.26 -2.94
CA VAL A 212 -2.79 3.40 -2.12
C VAL A 212 -2.77 3.90 -0.67
N GLN A 213 -2.89 2.99 0.28
CA GLN A 213 -2.82 3.36 1.69
C GLN A 213 -1.39 3.72 2.11
N ALA A 214 -1.26 4.79 2.88
CA ALA A 214 -0.01 5.15 3.52
C ALA A 214 0.11 4.43 4.87
N CYS A 215 1.23 3.74 5.08
CA CYS A 215 1.63 3.18 6.36
C CYS A 215 2.58 4.18 7.05
N TYR A 216 2.01 5.06 7.87
CA TYR A 216 2.76 6.09 8.57
C TYR A 216 3.59 5.49 9.71
N ARG A 217 4.91 5.70 9.67
CA ARG A 217 5.84 5.23 10.69
C ARG A 217 6.31 6.39 11.56
N GLY A 218 5.60 6.60 12.65
CA GLY A 218 5.89 7.66 13.63
C GLY A 218 4.75 7.85 14.64
N PRO A 219 4.98 8.58 15.73
CA PRO A 219 4.03 8.72 16.82
C PRO A 219 2.92 9.75 16.54
N ARG A 220 3.02 10.52 15.44
CA ARG A 220 2.09 11.60 15.11
C ARG A 220 2.05 11.86 13.61
N LEU A 221 0.92 12.34 13.12
CA LEU A 221 0.72 12.72 11.72
C LEU A 221 0.95 14.23 11.47
N TYR A 222 1.09 15.03 12.51
CA TYR A 222 1.33 16.47 12.42
C TYR A 222 2.02 16.97 13.71
N ASP A 223 2.87 17.96 13.56
CA ASP A 223 3.62 18.62 14.65
C ASP A 223 3.19 20.09 14.85
N THR A 224 2.53 20.69 13.85
CA THR A 224 1.99 22.04 13.90
C THR A 224 0.56 22.08 13.36
N GLU A 225 -0.19 23.15 13.66
CA GLU A 225 -1.53 23.34 13.12
C GLU A 225 -1.50 23.49 11.57
N ARG A 226 -0.45 24.08 11.02
CA ARG A 226 -0.25 24.20 9.57
C ARG A 226 -0.13 22.83 8.90
N VAL A 227 0.67 21.94 9.46
CA VAL A 227 0.80 20.55 8.96
C VAL A 227 -0.51 19.79 9.12
N LYS A 228 -1.22 19.96 10.24
CA LYS A 228 -2.52 19.33 10.46
C LYS A 228 -3.56 19.75 9.40
N GLN A 229 -3.61 21.02 9.06
CA GLN A 229 -4.51 21.50 8.01
C GLN A 229 -4.14 20.92 6.64
N MET A 230 -2.85 20.88 6.31
CA MET A 230 -2.38 20.26 5.07
C MET A 230 -2.78 18.78 5.01
N VAL A 231 -2.50 17.99 6.05
CA VAL A 231 -2.87 16.56 6.10
C VAL A 231 -4.39 16.40 5.96
N LYS A 232 -5.17 17.24 6.67
CA LYS A 232 -6.63 17.20 6.58
C LYS A 232 -7.14 17.46 5.16
N GLN A 233 -6.59 18.44 4.46
CA GLN A 233 -6.97 18.76 3.07
C GLN A 233 -6.71 17.57 2.14
N GLN A 234 -5.54 16.92 2.24
CA GLN A 234 -5.19 15.75 1.44
C GLN A 234 -6.16 14.58 1.70
N VAL A 235 -6.43 14.29 2.96
CA VAL A 235 -7.34 13.21 3.37
C VAL A 235 -8.79 13.50 2.96
N ASP A 236 -9.26 14.73 3.12
CA ASP A 236 -10.61 15.11 2.73
C ASP A 236 -10.79 15.04 1.21
N TRP A 237 -9.79 15.47 0.45
CA TRP A 237 -9.79 15.34 -1.01
C TRP A 237 -9.86 13.86 -1.43
N TYR A 238 -9.00 13.00 -0.86
CA TYR A 238 -9.04 11.58 -1.11
C TYR A 238 -10.41 10.97 -0.79
N LYS A 239 -11.01 11.29 0.36
CA LYS A 239 -12.33 10.77 0.75
C LYS A 239 -13.44 11.16 -0.21
N ARG A 240 -13.37 12.36 -0.81
CA ARG A 240 -14.34 12.80 -1.82
C ARG A 240 -14.26 12.02 -3.12
N HIS A 241 -13.06 11.56 -3.48
CA HIS A 241 -12.77 10.89 -4.74
C HIS A 241 -12.42 9.41 -4.58
N ARG A 242 -12.65 8.86 -3.38
CA ARG A 242 -12.19 7.52 -3.02
C ARG A 242 -12.65 6.45 -4.02
N ASP A 243 -13.91 6.49 -4.43
CA ASP A 243 -14.47 5.45 -5.31
C ASP A 243 -13.72 5.36 -6.64
N ILE A 244 -13.38 6.50 -7.25
CA ILE A 244 -12.61 6.50 -8.50
C ILE A 244 -11.12 6.27 -8.26
N LEU A 245 -10.54 6.78 -7.19
CA LEU A 245 -9.12 6.60 -6.89
C LEU A 245 -8.76 5.15 -6.51
N GLU A 246 -9.69 4.38 -5.95
CA GLU A 246 -9.51 2.96 -5.66
C GLU A 246 -9.89 2.05 -6.84
N SER A 247 -10.33 2.63 -7.98
CA SER A 247 -10.64 1.90 -9.21
C SER A 247 -9.37 1.54 -10.00
N ASP A 248 -9.55 0.86 -11.13
CA ASP A 248 -8.46 0.41 -11.98
C ASP A 248 -7.60 1.57 -12.49
N ILE A 249 -6.29 1.34 -12.57
CA ILE A 249 -5.33 2.28 -13.13
C ILE A 249 -5.00 1.89 -14.58
N ILE A 250 -5.16 2.86 -15.47
CA ILE A 250 -4.61 2.83 -16.82
C ILE A 250 -3.29 3.58 -16.77
N HIS A 251 -2.21 2.87 -17.05
CA HIS A 251 -0.85 3.36 -16.90
C HIS A 251 -0.49 4.37 -18.00
N GLY A 252 -0.07 5.54 -17.56
CA GLY A 252 0.53 6.54 -18.42
C GLY A 252 2.05 6.39 -18.50
N ARG A 253 2.78 7.46 -18.15
CA ARG A 253 4.24 7.41 -18.09
C ARG A 253 4.71 6.95 -16.72
N ARG A 254 5.63 5.96 -16.72
CA ARG A 254 6.33 5.52 -15.51
C ARG A 254 7.22 6.65 -14.97
N PRO A 255 7.24 6.92 -13.65
CA PRO A 255 8.07 7.96 -13.06
C PRO A 255 9.55 7.81 -13.39
N ASP A 256 10.17 8.85 -13.93
CA ASP A 256 11.58 8.92 -14.32
C ASP A 256 12.37 10.07 -13.64
N ALA A 257 11.72 10.83 -12.77
CA ALA A 257 12.22 12.03 -12.09
C ALA A 257 12.57 13.22 -13.02
N MET A 258 12.25 13.17 -14.30
CA MET A 258 12.60 14.20 -15.28
C MET A 258 11.40 14.74 -16.05
N SER A 259 10.37 13.91 -16.23
CA SER A 259 9.18 14.20 -17.03
C SER A 259 7.92 14.15 -16.17
N LEU A 260 6.80 14.66 -16.69
CA LEU A 260 5.50 14.41 -16.05
C LEU A 260 5.22 12.92 -16.02
N ASP A 261 4.89 12.38 -14.85
CA ASP A 261 4.33 11.04 -14.72
C ASP A 261 2.83 11.13 -14.44
N TRP A 262 2.04 10.22 -15.01
CA TRP A 262 0.60 10.32 -14.93
C TRP A 262 -0.11 8.96 -14.97
N TYR A 263 -1.31 8.95 -14.43
CA TYR A 263 -2.17 7.79 -14.28
C TYR A 263 -3.62 8.19 -14.56
N LEU A 264 -4.36 7.31 -15.20
CA LEU A 264 -5.80 7.46 -15.37
C LEU A 264 -6.50 6.40 -14.52
N HIS A 265 -7.24 6.82 -13.52
CA HIS A 265 -8.20 5.93 -12.85
C HIS A 265 -9.45 5.82 -13.71
N ALA A 266 -9.97 4.61 -13.88
CA ALA A 266 -11.10 4.35 -14.74
C ALA A 266 -12.10 3.38 -14.11
N ASN A 267 -13.38 3.76 -14.12
CA ASN A 267 -14.49 2.88 -13.76
C ASN A 267 -15.78 3.39 -14.42
N PRO A 268 -16.23 2.75 -15.51
CA PRO A 268 -17.38 3.22 -16.29
C PRO A 268 -18.72 3.15 -15.52
N GLN A 269 -18.75 2.49 -14.38
CA GLN A 269 -19.95 2.36 -13.54
C GLN A 269 -20.16 3.55 -12.59
N LEU A 270 -19.13 4.39 -12.41
CA LEU A 270 -19.21 5.55 -11.53
C LEU A 270 -19.80 6.77 -12.24
N LYS A 271 -20.34 7.69 -11.44
CA LYS A 271 -20.80 9.01 -11.94
C LYS A 271 -19.65 9.83 -12.52
N THR A 272 -18.46 9.73 -11.92
CA THR A 272 -17.19 10.26 -12.44
C THR A 272 -16.36 9.05 -12.90
N PRO A 273 -16.51 8.62 -14.17
CA PRO A 273 -15.93 7.36 -14.63
C PRO A 273 -14.43 7.44 -14.96
N GLY A 274 -13.82 8.62 -14.90
CA GLY A 274 -12.40 8.80 -15.12
C GLY A 274 -11.81 9.90 -14.24
N MET A 275 -10.58 9.69 -13.77
CA MET A 275 -9.78 10.70 -13.08
C MET A 275 -8.32 10.59 -13.49
N LEU A 276 -7.82 11.64 -14.14
CA LEU A 276 -6.41 11.77 -14.50
C LEU A 276 -5.66 12.42 -13.34
N VAL A 277 -4.54 11.82 -12.97
CA VAL A 277 -3.61 12.38 -11.97
C VAL A 277 -2.25 12.56 -12.63
N VAL A 278 -1.68 13.75 -12.54
CA VAL A 278 -0.41 14.12 -13.18
C VAL A 278 0.53 14.71 -12.14
N PHE A 279 1.75 14.21 -12.09
CA PHE A 279 2.79 14.67 -11.18
C PHE A 279 3.94 15.31 -11.94
N ASN A 280 4.46 16.40 -11.41
CA ASN A 280 5.71 17.01 -11.83
C ASN A 280 6.80 16.76 -10.76
N PRO A 281 7.80 15.91 -11.03
CA PRO A 281 8.87 15.63 -10.09
C PRO A 281 10.01 16.65 -10.10
N THR A 282 9.96 17.66 -11.00
CA THR A 282 11.07 18.57 -11.27
C THR A 282 10.92 19.92 -10.53
N ASP A 283 12.00 20.68 -10.49
CA ASP A 283 12.07 22.02 -9.94
C ASP A 283 11.56 23.14 -10.86
N LYS A 284 11.00 22.75 -12.02
CA LYS A 284 10.47 23.68 -13.03
C LYS A 284 9.03 23.34 -13.35
N GLU A 285 8.26 24.34 -13.76
CA GLU A 285 6.97 24.11 -14.39
C GLU A 285 7.17 23.32 -15.70
N LEU A 286 6.38 22.28 -15.88
CA LEU A 286 6.37 21.48 -17.10
C LEU A 286 5.02 21.61 -17.81
N GLN A 287 5.09 21.78 -19.12
CA GLN A 287 3.92 21.76 -20.01
C GLN A 287 4.07 20.59 -20.99
N GLU A 288 3.02 19.77 -21.08
CA GLU A 288 3.00 18.64 -22.00
C GLU A 288 1.58 18.38 -22.53
N LYS A 289 1.50 17.98 -23.79
CA LYS A 289 0.27 17.46 -24.38
C LYS A 289 0.20 15.95 -24.16
N LEU A 290 -0.68 15.52 -23.27
CA LEU A 290 -0.89 14.12 -22.95
C LEU A 290 -1.86 13.48 -23.94
N LYS A 291 -1.63 12.20 -24.27
CA LYS A 291 -2.55 11.34 -25.03
C LYS A 291 -3.16 10.32 -24.08
N ILE A 292 -4.41 10.53 -23.70
CA ILE A 292 -5.06 9.79 -22.64
C ILE A 292 -6.04 8.79 -23.27
N PRO A 293 -5.89 7.47 -23.03
CA PRO A 293 -6.81 6.46 -23.55
C PRO A 293 -8.11 6.44 -22.74
N MET A 294 -9.20 6.93 -23.36
CA MET A 294 -10.50 7.10 -22.72
C MET A 294 -11.37 5.84 -22.76
N HIS A 295 -11.00 4.83 -23.55
CA HIS A 295 -11.76 3.60 -23.75
C HIS A 295 -12.27 2.99 -22.43
N TYR A 296 -11.40 2.85 -21.46
CA TYR A 296 -11.70 2.19 -20.17
C TYR A 296 -12.65 2.98 -19.26
N THR A 297 -12.81 4.27 -19.51
CA THR A 297 -13.79 5.10 -18.80
C THR A 297 -15.22 4.91 -19.31
N GLY A 298 -15.37 4.33 -20.51
CA GLY A 298 -16.64 4.26 -21.22
C GLY A 298 -17.17 5.61 -21.73
N LEU A 299 -16.35 6.67 -21.66
CA LEU A 299 -16.67 7.99 -22.21
C LEU A 299 -16.33 8.06 -23.70
N ARG A 300 -17.21 8.69 -24.48
CA ARG A 300 -17.10 8.78 -25.93
C ARG A 300 -17.50 10.15 -26.44
N ASP A 301 -17.07 10.50 -27.62
CA ASP A 301 -17.42 11.69 -28.37
C ASP A 301 -17.10 12.98 -27.63
N ARG A 302 -17.98 13.49 -26.82
CA ARG A 302 -17.86 14.73 -26.09
C ARG A 302 -17.99 14.47 -24.58
N ILE A 303 -17.06 15.02 -23.83
CA ILE A 303 -16.98 14.84 -22.38
C ILE A 303 -16.82 16.17 -21.67
N GLU A 304 -17.16 16.19 -20.40
CA GLU A 304 -16.89 17.30 -19.51
C GLU A 304 -15.64 16.99 -18.67
N VAL A 305 -14.73 17.97 -18.59
CA VAL A 305 -13.48 17.90 -17.83
C VAL A 305 -13.44 19.04 -16.84
N ARG A 306 -13.03 18.76 -15.60
CA ARG A 306 -12.71 19.84 -14.64
C ARG A 306 -11.47 19.49 -13.83
N GLU A 307 -10.74 20.49 -13.41
CA GLU A 307 -9.67 20.33 -12.43
C GLU A 307 -10.24 20.08 -11.04
N SER A 308 -9.78 19.01 -10.39
CA SER A 308 -10.09 18.68 -8.99
C SER A 308 -8.97 19.18 -8.09
N ARG A 309 -9.22 20.27 -7.37
CA ARG A 309 -8.22 20.88 -6.48
C ARG A 309 -8.26 20.23 -5.09
N VAL A 310 -7.07 20.05 -4.53
CA VAL A 310 -6.89 19.51 -3.18
C VAL A 310 -7.27 20.57 -2.12
N GLU A 311 -6.84 21.80 -2.32
CA GLU A 311 -7.16 22.89 -1.43
C GLU A 311 -8.68 23.17 -1.45
N MET A 312 -9.22 23.45 -0.27
CA MET A 312 -10.62 23.84 -0.13
C MET A 312 -10.83 25.22 -0.74
N GLY A 313 -11.54 25.28 -1.85
CA GLY A 313 -11.83 26.49 -2.59
C GLY A 313 -12.85 26.21 -3.70
N GLU A 314 -13.10 27.20 -4.54
CA GLU A 314 -13.95 27.01 -5.72
C GLU A 314 -13.31 25.93 -6.62
N GLN A 315 -14.09 24.90 -6.92
CA GLN A 315 -13.73 23.92 -7.93
C GLN A 315 -13.70 24.61 -9.31
N ALA A 316 -12.79 24.18 -10.18
CA ALA A 316 -12.80 24.67 -11.54
C ALA A 316 -14.13 24.36 -12.24
N GLY A 317 -14.58 25.22 -13.13
CA GLY A 317 -15.74 24.97 -13.95
C GLY A 317 -15.52 23.77 -14.90
N TRP A 318 -16.62 23.12 -15.26
CA TRP A 318 -16.58 22.08 -16.28
C TRP A 318 -16.28 22.69 -17.67
N GLN A 319 -15.45 22.01 -18.44
CA GLN A 319 -15.09 22.35 -19.81
C GLN A 319 -15.45 21.17 -20.71
N SER A 320 -16.12 21.46 -21.80
CA SER A 320 -16.50 20.47 -22.79
C SER A 320 -15.36 20.21 -23.76
N VAL A 321 -14.96 18.94 -23.94
CA VAL A 321 -13.84 18.53 -24.77
C VAL A 321 -14.23 17.34 -25.66
N GLN A 322 -13.68 17.32 -26.88
CA GLN A 322 -13.92 16.27 -27.85
C GLN A 322 -12.90 15.14 -27.69
N ILE A 323 -13.38 13.90 -27.64
CA ILE A 323 -12.54 12.69 -27.75
C ILE A 323 -12.42 12.32 -29.23
N SER A 324 -11.24 11.86 -29.66
CA SER A 324 -11.04 11.38 -31.00
C SER A 324 -11.82 10.10 -31.31
N PRO A 325 -12.10 9.76 -32.59
CA PRO A 325 -12.72 8.49 -32.97
C PRO A 325 -11.94 7.25 -32.49
N GLN A 326 -10.64 7.40 -32.21
CA GLN A 326 -9.79 6.35 -31.65
C GLN A 326 -9.86 6.28 -30.11
N GLU A 327 -10.84 6.94 -29.50
CA GLU A 327 -11.05 7.00 -28.05
C GLU A 327 -9.84 7.60 -27.29
N MET A 328 -9.12 8.53 -27.90
CA MET A 328 -8.00 9.26 -27.31
C MET A 328 -8.38 10.71 -27.05
N LEU A 329 -8.10 11.18 -25.84
CA LEU A 329 -8.16 12.59 -25.46
C LEU A 329 -6.75 13.18 -25.52
N GLU A 330 -6.56 14.21 -26.38
CA GLU A 330 -5.37 15.05 -26.34
C GLU A 330 -5.62 16.22 -25.38
N TRP A 331 -4.84 16.28 -24.31
CA TRP A 331 -5.03 17.24 -23.24
C TRP A 331 -3.73 17.97 -22.89
N ASP A 332 -3.73 19.30 -23.06
CA ASP A 332 -2.60 20.13 -22.68
C ASP A 332 -2.62 20.37 -21.17
N VAL A 333 -1.58 19.94 -20.47
CA VAL A 333 -1.43 20.14 -19.04
C VAL A 333 -0.20 20.98 -18.72
N ILE A 334 -0.37 21.92 -17.78
CA ILE A 334 0.73 22.67 -17.18
C ILE A 334 0.76 22.30 -15.71
N VAL A 335 1.87 21.78 -15.24
CA VAL A 335 2.03 21.33 -13.83
C VAL A 335 3.18 22.10 -13.20
N PRO A 336 2.93 22.90 -12.14
CA PRO A 336 3.99 23.62 -11.45
C PRO A 336 5.06 22.69 -10.88
N ALA A 337 6.21 23.25 -10.54
CA ALA A 337 7.33 22.51 -9.93
C ALA A 337 6.86 21.73 -8.68
N TYR A 338 7.34 20.52 -8.54
CA TYR A 338 7.09 19.63 -7.37
C TYR A 338 5.61 19.53 -6.96
N SER A 339 4.70 19.50 -7.92
CA SER A 339 3.27 19.49 -7.65
C SER A 339 2.51 18.39 -8.37
N MET A 340 1.25 18.24 -8.01
CA MET A 340 0.28 17.34 -8.60
C MET A 340 -0.93 18.14 -9.11
N ARG A 341 -1.47 17.74 -10.26
CA ARG A 341 -2.81 18.15 -10.71
C ARG A 341 -3.69 16.94 -10.98
N ALA A 342 -4.96 17.09 -10.71
CA ALA A 342 -5.96 16.05 -10.97
C ALA A 342 -7.12 16.61 -11.80
N PHE A 343 -7.67 15.78 -12.68
CA PHE A 343 -8.77 16.17 -13.58
C PHE A 343 -9.85 15.08 -13.56
N GLU A 344 -11.08 15.48 -13.28
CA GLU A 344 -12.25 14.62 -13.34
C GLU A 344 -12.83 14.63 -14.75
N PHE A 345 -13.26 13.45 -15.22
CA PHE A 345 -13.95 13.27 -16.48
C PHE A 345 -15.39 12.82 -16.23
N SER A 346 -16.35 13.41 -16.92
CA SER A 346 -17.77 13.09 -16.83
C SER A 346 -18.44 13.12 -18.21
N ARG A 347 -19.68 12.64 -18.26
CA ARG A 347 -20.54 12.73 -19.45
C ARG A 347 -21.10 14.11 -19.60
#